data_bef2b06176cef3cc5895adcd4d60160e
#
_entry.id   bef2b06176cef3cc5895adcd4d60160e
#
_cell.length_a   1.000
_cell.length_b   1.000
_cell.length_c   1.000
_cell.angle_alpha   90.00
_cell.angle_beta   90.00
_cell.angle_gamma   90.00
#
_symmetry.space_group_name_H-M   'P 1'
#
loop_
_entity.id
_entity.type
_entity.pdbx_description
1 polymer ?
#
loop_
_entity_poly.entity_id
_entity_poly.type
_entity_poly.pdbx_seq_one_letter_code
_entity_poly.pdbx_strand_id
1 'polypeptide(L)'
;MRENTGSVMVQEVSEAPLLKEVSLIHTNQSKKECDQNRWQWMRHFFTEDTSPDIHPLIELQRRATWIGVALILQALNEIPRKYYIPYVPFLQPWTEIIPFILVLGSLVAMCMAFSPTSRKRQVEQSHSSSHANTRPHRWQRIILVCVLLTTIAGIVILGRAVALSFFMPPQYSNDGTSLDTNAAILLVEGHNPYTDSNIINVVREFPVEAYWTTPLRVGQFANRLEYPSASDFRSVLATDLKAGSAPEFESRVSYPALSFLTLVPFVWLNIYNVLAFYLLCYIVLVAIAWKFVRTELRPWILLFSLANVSMVISVASGNLDVFNILLIVVAWLLRERGWWSALFLGLALSSKQISWFFVPFYAIMIWRQYNIMESVRRLSIAAIVALLTNLPFILWNFQAWIAGVMAPMADPMFPQGVGIVGLSTTPLLPFFPQLVYNVLELVAMLVVLIWYWRLCEERPEAAMVLAIIPLFFAWRSLSSYFNCVAFPLFILMAARTFPVKRRYTRQILDQSTLWFDHNQPGMNNVPTPVGVRVAFQGIDFCRNWATTKLALLWRGFNSVIIPSTKSAPPPPRG
;
A
#
# COMPACT_ATOMS: atom_id res chain seq x y z
N MET A 1 -18.52 66.97 -59.02
CA MET A 1 -17.67 66.88 -57.84
C MET A 1 -18.56 66.86 -56.62
N ARG A 2 -18.87 65.71 -56.12
CA ARG A 2 -19.44 65.43 -54.78
C ARG A 2 -19.23 63.96 -54.49
N GLU A 3 -18.35 63.69 -53.55
CA GLU A 3 -18.13 62.37 -52.97
C GLU A 3 -19.31 62.00 -52.08
N ASN A 4 -19.86 60.83 -52.29
CA ASN A 4 -20.86 60.21 -51.43
C ASN A 4 -20.19 59.06 -50.64
N THR A 5 -19.87 59.31 -49.37
CA THR A 5 -19.46 58.30 -48.41
C THR A 5 -20.71 57.65 -47.81
N GLY A 6 -21.03 56.43 -48.25
CA GLY A 6 -22.06 55.60 -47.64
C GLY A 6 -21.50 54.87 -46.41
N SER A 7 -22.02 55.19 -45.21
CA SER A 7 -21.75 54.44 -43.98
C SER A 7 -22.58 53.17 -43.96
N VAL A 8 -21.91 52.01 -43.91
CA VAL A 8 -22.55 50.72 -43.68
C VAL A 8 -22.68 50.50 -42.16
N MET A 9 -23.90 50.55 -41.64
CA MET A 9 -24.23 50.10 -40.30
C MET A 9 -24.06 48.59 -40.21
N VAL A 10 -23.09 48.14 -39.47
CA VAL A 10 -22.98 46.71 -39.06
C VAL A 10 -23.88 46.54 -37.85
N GLN A 11 -24.95 45.77 -38.05
CA GLN A 11 -25.85 45.33 -36.98
C GLN A 11 -25.17 44.17 -36.23
N GLU A 12 -24.67 44.47 -34.99
CA GLU A 12 -24.20 43.46 -34.05
C GLU A 12 -25.38 42.60 -33.61
N VAL A 13 -25.48 41.36 -34.16
CA VAL A 13 -26.41 40.35 -33.69
C VAL A 13 -25.82 39.73 -32.39
N SER A 14 -26.45 40.07 -31.27
CA SER A 14 -26.12 39.51 -29.96
C SER A 14 -26.47 38.02 -29.88
N GLU A 15 -25.51 37.13 -30.15
CA GLU A 15 -25.66 35.66 -30.04
C GLU A 15 -25.41 35.10 -28.60
N ALA A 16 -25.26 35.95 -27.58
CA ALA A 16 -24.84 35.54 -26.26
C ALA A 16 -25.82 34.70 -25.39
N PRO A 17 -27.16 34.76 -25.55
CA PRO A 17 -28.04 33.97 -24.66
C PRO A 17 -28.23 32.50 -25.09
N LEU A 18 -28.19 32.18 -26.40
CA LEU A 18 -28.43 30.81 -26.89
C LEU A 18 -27.31 29.82 -26.56
N LEU A 19 -26.04 30.25 -26.52
CA LEU A 19 -24.90 29.39 -26.19
C LEU A 19 -24.86 29.01 -24.70
N LYS A 20 -25.37 29.85 -23.81
CA LYS A 20 -25.47 29.57 -22.39
C LYS A 20 -26.56 28.55 -22.05
N GLU A 21 -27.69 28.58 -22.70
CA GLU A 21 -28.79 27.60 -22.52
C GLU A 21 -28.39 26.22 -23.06
N VAL A 22 -27.76 26.16 -24.22
CA VAL A 22 -27.30 24.89 -24.82
C VAL A 22 -26.22 24.23 -23.90
N SER A 23 -25.31 25.01 -23.31
CA SER A 23 -24.29 24.49 -22.38
C SER A 23 -24.88 23.98 -21.07
N LEU A 24 -25.95 24.62 -20.54
CA LEU A 24 -26.67 24.20 -19.34
C LEU A 24 -27.52 22.96 -19.56
N ILE A 25 -28.11 22.80 -20.74
CA ILE A 25 -28.87 21.61 -21.13
C ILE A 25 -27.93 20.43 -21.30
N HIS A 26 -26.76 20.59 -21.93
CA HIS A 26 -25.76 19.53 -22.07
C HIS A 26 -25.14 19.11 -20.73
N THR A 27 -24.88 20.04 -19.80
CA THR A 27 -24.39 19.70 -18.47
C THR A 27 -25.43 19.00 -17.60
N ASN A 28 -26.71 19.37 -17.71
CA ASN A 28 -27.79 18.71 -16.97
C ASN A 28 -28.15 17.33 -17.54
N GLN A 29 -28.09 17.13 -18.85
CA GLN A 29 -28.24 15.81 -19.46
C GLN A 29 -27.09 14.88 -19.09
N SER A 30 -25.84 15.36 -19.16
CA SER A 30 -24.65 14.59 -18.74
C SER A 30 -24.70 14.19 -17.26
N LYS A 31 -25.24 15.05 -16.38
CA LYS A 31 -25.41 14.77 -14.95
C LYS A 31 -26.53 13.77 -14.69
N LYS A 32 -27.66 13.87 -15.39
CA LYS A 32 -28.76 12.88 -15.32
C LYS A 32 -28.35 11.51 -15.86
N GLU A 33 -27.60 11.45 -16.97
CA GLU A 33 -27.05 10.20 -17.48
C GLU A 33 -26.00 9.59 -16.56
N CYS A 34 -25.19 10.40 -15.87
CA CYS A 34 -24.23 9.92 -14.89
C CYS A 34 -24.91 9.33 -13.66
N ASP A 35 -25.98 9.96 -13.15
CA ASP A 35 -26.75 9.46 -11.99
C ASP A 35 -27.60 8.23 -12.36
N GLN A 36 -28.20 8.19 -13.56
CA GLN A 36 -28.92 7.03 -14.03
C GLN A 36 -28.02 5.81 -14.25
N ASN A 37 -26.82 6.01 -14.80
CA ASN A 37 -25.79 4.97 -14.91
C ASN A 37 -25.30 4.47 -13.54
N ARG A 38 -25.27 5.33 -12.52
CA ARG A 38 -24.84 4.98 -11.17
C ARG A 38 -25.79 3.99 -10.48
N TRP A 39 -27.09 4.19 -10.63
CA TRP A 39 -28.11 3.27 -10.11
C TRP A 39 -28.32 2.03 -10.98
N GLN A 40 -28.18 2.15 -12.28
CA GLN A 40 -28.18 1.03 -13.20
C GLN A 40 -27.02 0.10 -12.92
N TRP A 41 -25.80 0.64 -12.60
CA TRP A 41 -24.66 -0.19 -12.27
C TRP A 41 -24.87 -1.01 -10.97
N MET A 42 -25.48 -0.46 -9.94
CA MET A 42 -25.85 -1.23 -8.74
C MET A 42 -26.93 -2.28 -9.02
N ARG A 43 -27.87 -1.98 -9.90
CA ARG A 43 -28.83 -2.99 -10.38
C ARG A 43 -28.14 -4.04 -11.23
N HIS A 44 -27.24 -3.68 -12.16
CA HIS A 44 -26.53 -4.61 -13.04
C HIS A 44 -25.53 -5.49 -12.29
N PHE A 45 -24.97 -5.05 -11.15
CA PHE A 45 -24.16 -5.91 -10.29
C PHE A 45 -24.97 -7.06 -9.69
N PHE A 46 -26.28 -6.88 -9.55
CA PHE A 46 -27.21 -7.87 -9.00
C PHE A 46 -28.14 -8.50 -10.05
N THR A 47 -28.25 -7.92 -11.25
CA THR A 47 -29.10 -8.43 -12.34
C THR A 47 -28.33 -8.34 -13.65
N GLU A 48 -28.10 -9.48 -14.29
CA GLU A 48 -27.42 -9.59 -15.58
C GLU A 48 -28.24 -8.94 -16.70
N ASP A 49 -27.78 -7.79 -17.20
CA ASP A 49 -28.19 -7.28 -18.51
C ASP A 49 -26.95 -7.12 -19.40
N THR A 50 -26.96 -7.83 -20.49
CA THR A 50 -25.85 -8.04 -21.42
C THR A 50 -25.74 -6.93 -22.46
N SER A 51 -25.08 -5.82 -22.13
CA SER A 51 -24.58 -4.90 -23.15
C SER A 51 -23.10 -5.20 -23.51
N PRO A 52 -22.64 -4.97 -24.74
CA PRO A 52 -21.31 -5.37 -25.22
C PRO A 52 -20.12 -4.76 -24.45
N ASP A 53 -20.33 -3.71 -23.63
CA ASP A 53 -19.29 -3.08 -22.80
C ASP A 53 -19.11 -3.74 -21.43
N ILE A 54 -19.83 -4.84 -21.13
CA ILE A 54 -19.91 -5.48 -19.80
C ILE A 54 -18.78 -6.49 -19.56
N HIS A 55 -18.10 -6.98 -20.58
CA HIS A 55 -17.05 -8.00 -20.45
C HIS A 55 -15.97 -7.69 -19.39
N PRO A 56 -15.40 -6.48 -19.30
CA PRO A 56 -14.38 -6.18 -18.28
C PRO A 56 -14.96 -6.07 -16.87
N LEU A 57 -16.22 -5.70 -16.70
CA LEU A 57 -16.89 -5.62 -15.38
C LEU A 57 -17.18 -7.01 -14.82
N ILE A 58 -17.66 -7.96 -15.63
CA ILE A 58 -17.92 -9.35 -15.20
C ILE A 58 -16.62 -10.01 -14.76
N GLU A 59 -15.53 -9.80 -15.50
CA GLU A 59 -14.23 -10.35 -15.11
C GLU A 59 -13.74 -9.74 -13.79
N LEU A 60 -13.89 -8.43 -13.60
CA LEU A 60 -13.55 -7.76 -12.36
C LEU A 60 -14.42 -8.23 -11.20
N GLN A 61 -15.71 -8.44 -11.41
CA GLN A 61 -16.64 -8.98 -10.41
C GLN A 61 -16.20 -10.37 -9.92
N ARG A 62 -15.86 -11.27 -10.85
CA ARG A 62 -15.35 -12.60 -10.48
C ARG A 62 -14.06 -12.51 -9.67
N ARG A 63 -13.16 -11.61 -10.05
CA ARG A 63 -11.90 -11.36 -9.33
C ARG A 63 -12.16 -10.77 -7.96
N ALA A 64 -13.06 -9.78 -7.87
CA ALA A 64 -13.50 -9.19 -6.61
C ALA A 64 -14.10 -10.23 -5.66
N THR A 65 -14.83 -11.24 -6.19
CA THR A 65 -15.33 -12.36 -5.38
C THR A 65 -14.19 -13.12 -4.72
N TRP A 66 -13.11 -13.44 -5.44
CA TRP A 66 -11.95 -14.11 -4.86
C TRP A 66 -11.20 -13.25 -3.85
N ILE A 67 -11.11 -11.93 -4.08
CA ILE A 67 -10.59 -10.98 -3.08
C ILE A 67 -11.48 -10.99 -1.83
N GLY A 68 -12.81 -10.99 -1.99
CA GLY A 68 -13.74 -11.12 -0.87
C GLY A 68 -13.52 -12.40 -0.07
N VAL A 69 -13.31 -13.54 -0.73
CA VAL A 69 -12.95 -14.81 -0.06
C VAL A 69 -11.64 -14.67 0.72
N ALA A 70 -10.61 -14.05 0.12
CA ALA A 70 -9.34 -13.83 0.80
C ALA A 70 -9.51 -12.97 2.06
N LEU A 71 -10.27 -11.88 1.99
CA LEU A 71 -10.55 -10.99 3.13
C LEU A 71 -11.32 -11.70 4.25
N ILE A 72 -12.29 -12.56 3.91
CA ILE A 72 -13.02 -13.36 4.89
C ILE A 72 -12.07 -14.34 5.59
N LEU A 73 -11.22 -15.04 4.85
CA LEU A 73 -10.26 -15.98 5.43
C LEU A 73 -9.22 -15.27 6.32
N GLN A 74 -8.77 -14.09 5.92
CA GLN A 74 -7.89 -13.26 6.75
C GLN A 74 -8.61 -12.79 8.02
N ALA A 75 -9.85 -12.33 7.94
CA ALA A 75 -10.63 -11.93 9.10
C ALA A 75 -10.86 -13.10 10.06
N LEU A 76 -11.16 -14.29 9.55
CA LEU A 76 -11.28 -15.50 10.35
C LEU A 76 -9.97 -15.88 11.05
N ASN A 77 -8.82 -15.61 10.43
CA ASN A 77 -7.50 -15.85 11.02
C ASN A 77 -7.19 -14.94 12.22
N GLU A 78 -7.86 -13.78 12.33
CA GLU A 78 -7.69 -12.89 13.49
C GLU A 78 -8.44 -13.34 14.74
N ILE A 79 -9.48 -14.18 14.60
CA ILE A 79 -10.32 -14.64 15.72
C ILE A 79 -9.51 -15.47 16.72
N PRO A 80 -8.78 -16.54 16.32
CA PRO A 80 -8.03 -17.39 17.26
C PRO A 80 -6.88 -16.66 17.97
N ARG A 81 -6.37 -15.56 17.39
CA ARG A 81 -5.25 -14.81 17.94
C ARG A 81 -5.62 -13.85 19.05
N LYS A 82 -6.79 -13.23 18.95
CA LYS A 82 -7.25 -12.24 19.94
C LYS A 82 -7.90 -12.83 21.16
N TYR A 83 -8.60 -13.90 20.95
CA TYR A 83 -9.24 -14.63 22.04
C TYR A 83 -8.36 -15.85 22.28
N TYR A 84 -7.38 -15.72 23.19
CA TYR A 84 -6.80 -16.88 23.80
C TYR A 84 -7.96 -17.79 24.20
N ILE A 85 -8.27 -18.74 23.34
CA ILE A 85 -9.10 -19.87 23.74
C ILE A 85 -8.37 -20.43 24.94
N PRO A 86 -8.96 -20.41 26.16
CA PRO A 86 -8.28 -20.88 27.34
C PRO A 86 -7.70 -22.24 26.99
N TYR A 87 -6.43 -22.43 27.34
CA TYR A 87 -5.64 -23.59 27.02
C TYR A 87 -6.46 -24.87 27.19
N VAL A 88 -7.05 -25.34 26.10
CA VAL A 88 -7.74 -26.63 26.03
C VAL A 88 -6.75 -27.57 25.37
N PRO A 89 -6.11 -28.49 26.09
CA PRO A 89 -5.06 -29.35 25.55
C PRO A 89 -5.47 -30.10 24.26
N PHE A 90 -6.75 -30.42 24.14
CA PHE A 90 -7.34 -31.06 22.95
C PHE A 90 -7.31 -30.20 21.69
N LEU A 91 -7.33 -28.86 21.82
CA LEU A 91 -7.37 -27.93 20.70
C LEU A 91 -5.96 -27.43 20.29
N GLN A 92 -4.91 -27.77 21.02
CA GLN A 92 -3.55 -27.29 20.75
C GLN A 92 -3.07 -27.52 19.31
N PRO A 93 -3.21 -28.73 18.70
CA PRO A 93 -2.78 -28.91 17.32
C PRO A 93 -3.55 -28.00 16.35
N TRP A 94 -4.82 -27.76 16.62
CA TRP A 94 -5.71 -26.98 15.76
C TRP A 94 -5.43 -25.48 15.82
N THR A 95 -4.91 -24.96 16.93
CA THR A 95 -4.59 -23.54 17.08
C THR A 95 -3.52 -23.08 16.09
N GLU A 96 -2.64 -23.97 15.64
CA GLU A 96 -1.61 -23.68 14.63
C GLU A 96 -2.03 -24.13 13.22
N ILE A 97 -2.76 -25.23 13.10
CA ILE A 97 -3.22 -25.75 11.80
C ILE A 97 -4.28 -24.84 11.17
N ILE A 98 -5.22 -24.31 11.96
CA ILE A 98 -6.27 -23.43 11.45
C ILE A 98 -5.68 -22.14 10.83
N PRO A 99 -4.80 -21.37 11.49
CA PRO A 99 -4.14 -20.23 10.89
C PRO A 99 -3.39 -20.57 9.60
N PHE A 100 -2.67 -21.70 9.57
CA PHE A 100 -1.99 -22.18 8.37
C PHE A 100 -2.96 -22.37 7.20
N ILE A 101 -4.07 -23.10 7.42
CA ILE A 101 -5.08 -23.36 6.37
C ILE A 101 -5.74 -22.06 5.90
N LEU A 102 -6.08 -21.15 6.82
CA LEU A 102 -6.74 -19.89 6.50
C LEU A 102 -5.83 -18.98 5.68
N VAL A 103 -4.55 -18.86 6.04
CA VAL A 103 -3.59 -18.05 5.30
C VAL A 103 -3.27 -18.68 3.95
N LEU A 104 -3.05 -20.00 3.88
CA LEU A 104 -2.87 -20.71 2.62
C LEU A 104 -4.08 -20.53 1.70
N GLY A 105 -5.29 -20.72 2.22
CA GLY A 105 -6.54 -20.50 1.49
C GLY A 105 -6.68 -19.07 0.99
N SER A 106 -6.29 -18.07 1.81
CA SER A 106 -6.26 -16.67 1.41
C SER A 106 -5.27 -16.41 0.27
N LEU A 107 -4.05 -16.95 0.35
CA LEU A 107 -3.05 -16.86 -0.73
C LEU A 107 -3.57 -17.50 -2.03
N VAL A 108 -4.15 -18.69 -1.95
CA VAL A 108 -4.77 -19.35 -3.10
C VAL A 108 -5.90 -18.52 -3.69
N ALA A 109 -6.80 -17.96 -2.86
CA ALA A 109 -7.87 -17.09 -3.32
C ALA A 109 -7.33 -15.84 -4.04
N MET A 110 -6.29 -15.19 -3.49
CA MET A 110 -5.63 -14.06 -4.16
C MET A 110 -4.97 -14.46 -5.48
N CYS A 111 -4.33 -15.64 -5.55
CA CYS A 111 -3.79 -16.17 -6.81
C CYS A 111 -4.90 -16.43 -7.84
N MET A 112 -6.05 -16.95 -7.43
CA MET A 112 -7.21 -17.14 -8.31
C MET A 112 -7.78 -15.79 -8.81
N ALA A 113 -7.66 -14.71 -8.04
CA ALA A 113 -8.11 -13.38 -8.43
C ALA A 113 -7.34 -12.83 -9.63
N PHE A 114 -6.03 -13.07 -9.77
CA PHE A 114 -5.25 -12.60 -10.91
C PHE A 114 -4.96 -13.66 -11.98
N SER A 115 -5.34 -14.92 -11.76
CA SER A 115 -5.13 -15.99 -12.74
C SER A 115 -5.86 -15.71 -14.05
N PRO A 116 -5.24 -16.00 -15.22
CA PRO A 116 -5.87 -15.82 -16.51
C PRO A 116 -7.07 -16.75 -16.66
N THR A 117 -8.18 -16.22 -17.17
CA THR A 117 -9.32 -17.04 -17.58
C THR A 117 -8.94 -17.80 -18.84
N SER A 118 -9.24 -19.10 -18.87
CA SER A 118 -9.07 -19.89 -20.08
C SER A 118 -9.90 -19.27 -21.23
N ARG A 119 -9.22 -18.78 -22.27
CA ARG A 119 -9.83 -18.16 -23.46
C ARG A 119 -10.89 -19.05 -24.13
N LYS A 120 -10.75 -20.38 -24.01
CA LYS A 120 -11.72 -21.37 -24.51
C LYS A 120 -13.10 -21.25 -23.86
N ARG A 121 -13.17 -21.01 -22.53
CA ARG A 121 -14.47 -20.82 -21.86
C ARG A 121 -15.19 -19.54 -22.26
N GLN A 122 -14.47 -18.48 -22.64
CA GLN A 122 -15.08 -17.22 -23.08
C GLN A 122 -15.77 -17.38 -24.45
N VAL A 123 -15.19 -18.16 -25.37
CA VAL A 123 -15.76 -18.41 -26.70
C VAL A 123 -16.99 -19.31 -26.60
N GLU A 124 -16.97 -20.35 -25.75
CA GLU A 124 -18.13 -21.21 -25.55
C GLU A 124 -19.30 -20.52 -24.84
N GLN A 125 -19.02 -19.61 -23.90
CA GLN A 125 -20.05 -18.82 -23.22
C GLN A 125 -20.68 -17.74 -24.12
N SER A 126 -19.93 -17.18 -25.06
CA SER A 126 -20.49 -16.20 -26.01
C SER A 126 -21.45 -16.84 -27.02
N HIS A 127 -21.33 -18.12 -27.32
CA HIS A 127 -22.24 -18.85 -28.23
C HIS A 127 -23.46 -19.46 -27.53
N SER A 128 -23.43 -19.65 -26.19
CA SER A 128 -24.55 -20.26 -25.47
C SER A 128 -25.46 -19.27 -24.73
N SER A 129 -25.18 -17.96 -24.79
CA SER A 129 -25.85 -16.95 -23.95
C SER A 129 -27.14 -16.35 -24.50
N SER A 130 -27.81 -16.98 -25.48
CA SER A 130 -29.20 -16.62 -25.77
C SER A 130 -30.14 -17.23 -24.73
N HIS A 131 -30.57 -16.42 -23.74
CA HIS A 131 -31.63 -16.74 -22.74
C HIS A 131 -31.31 -17.54 -21.47
N ALA A 132 -30.11 -17.52 -20.95
CA ALA A 132 -29.91 -18.01 -19.59
C ALA A 132 -30.14 -16.88 -18.57
N ASN A 133 -31.30 -16.87 -17.95
CA ASN A 133 -31.67 -16.06 -16.77
C ASN A 133 -30.84 -16.56 -15.57
N THR A 134 -29.54 -16.21 -15.48
CA THR A 134 -28.61 -16.71 -14.47
C THR A 134 -28.83 -15.98 -13.16
N ARG A 135 -29.69 -16.56 -12.31
CA ARG A 135 -29.78 -16.13 -10.89
C ARG A 135 -28.36 -16.17 -10.29
N PRO A 136 -27.93 -15.10 -9.60
CA PRO A 136 -26.61 -15.10 -8.96
C PRO A 136 -26.47 -16.36 -8.11
N HIS A 137 -25.38 -17.10 -8.34
CA HIS A 137 -25.12 -18.38 -7.66
C HIS A 137 -25.26 -18.18 -6.15
N ARG A 138 -25.88 -19.12 -5.44
CA ARG A 138 -26.06 -19.06 -3.98
C ARG A 138 -24.76 -18.70 -3.25
N TRP A 139 -23.63 -19.20 -3.72
CA TRP A 139 -22.30 -18.91 -3.20
C TRP A 139 -21.91 -17.43 -3.26
N GLN A 140 -22.23 -16.74 -4.33
CA GLN A 140 -21.93 -15.30 -4.47
C GLN A 140 -22.69 -14.48 -3.44
N ARG A 141 -23.95 -14.84 -3.14
CA ARG A 141 -24.73 -14.20 -2.09
C ARG A 141 -24.16 -14.45 -0.70
N ILE A 142 -23.72 -15.69 -0.43
CA ILE A 142 -23.09 -16.04 0.86
C ILE A 142 -21.79 -15.23 1.02
N ILE A 143 -20.93 -15.18 0.02
CA ILE A 143 -19.70 -14.38 0.06
C ILE A 143 -20.00 -12.92 0.30
N LEU A 144 -21.01 -12.35 -0.39
CA LEU A 144 -21.39 -10.96 -0.19
C LEU A 144 -21.86 -10.70 1.25
N VAL A 145 -22.69 -11.58 1.81
CA VAL A 145 -23.14 -11.46 3.22
C VAL A 145 -21.95 -11.52 4.17
N CYS A 146 -21.02 -12.46 3.96
CA CYS A 146 -19.80 -12.54 4.77
C CYS A 146 -18.93 -11.30 4.63
N VAL A 147 -18.77 -10.73 3.43
CA VAL A 147 -18.05 -9.46 3.23
C VAL A 147 -18.74 -8.30 3.95
N LEU A 148 -20.08 -8.24 3.95
CA LEU A 148 -20.80 -7.22 4.71
C LEU A 148 -20.61 -7.39 6.21
N LEU A 149 -20.61 -8.61 6.73
CA LEU A 149 -20.34 -8.87 8.15
C LEU A 149 -18.89 -8.47 8.53
N THR A 150 -17.91 -8.80 7.69
CA THR A 150 -16.53 -8.36 7.92
C THR A 150 -16.38 -6.84 7.82
N THR A 151 -17.16 -6.18 6.96
CA THR A 151 -17.22 -4.72 6.87
C THR A 151 -17.73 -4.09 8.17
N ILE A 152 -18.80 -4.65 8.77
CA ILE A 152 -19.32 -4.18 10.05
C ILE A 152 -18.25 -4.33 11.14
N ALA A 153 -17.57 -5.49 11.20
CA ALA A 153 -16.47 -5.70 12.14
C ALA A 153 -15.34 -4.68 11.91
N GLY A 154 -14.97 -4.42 10.66
CA GLY A 154 -13.97 -3.42 10.29
C GLY A 154 -14.36 -2.00 10.73
N ILE A 155 -15.63 -1.60 10.60
CA ILE A 155 -16.12 -0.29 11.08
C ILE A 155 -15.95 -0.17 12.60
N VAL A 156 -16.30 -1.21 13.35
CA VAL A 156 -16.15 -1.22 14.81
C VAL A 156 -14.68 -1.09 15.22
N ILE A 157 -13.79 -1.86 14.56
CA ILE A 157 -12.36 -1.83 14.86
C ILE A 157 -11.75 -0.49 14.43
N LEU A 158 -12.18 0.08 13.30
CA LEU A 158 -11.73 1.41 12.87
C LEU A 158 -12.17 2.50 13.86
N GLY A 159 -13.41 2.42 14.38
CA GLY A 159 -13.87 3.30 15.46
C GLY A 159 -12.99 3.20 16.70
N ARG A 160 -12.58 1.99 17.08
CA ARG A 160 -11.60 1.76 18.16
C ARG A 160 -10.22 2.35 17.81
N ALA A 161 -9.75 2.18 16.57
CA ALA A 161 -8.49 2.77 16.13
C ALA A 161 -8.49 4.30 16.26
N VAL A 162 -9.60 4.95 15.86
CA VAL A 162 -9.79 6.40 16.05
C VAL A 162 -9.77 6.77 17.53
N ALA A 163 -10.49 6.02 18.38
CA ALA A 163 -10.51 6.28 19.82
C ALA A 163 -9.12 6.18 20.45
N LEU A 164 -8.35 5.13 20.11
CA LEU A 164 -6.98 4.93 20.60
C LEU A 164 -6.01 6.01 20.07
N SER A 165 -6.24 6.51 18.86
CA SER A 165 -5.38 7.52 18.24
C SER A 165 -5.52 8.92 18.85
N PHE A 166 -6.73 9.28 19.33
CA PHE A 166 -7.03 10.66 19.69
C PHE A 166 -7.58 10.86 21.11
N PHE A 167 -8.19 9.83 21.71
CA PHE A 167 -8.94 9.99 22.96
C PHE A 167 -8.43 9.13 24.12
N MET A 168 -7.54 8.19 23.84
CA MET A 168 -6.99 7.27 24.85
C MET A 168 -5.47 7.43 24.98
N PRO A 169 -4.87 7.08 26.11
CA PRO A 169 -3.43 7.01 26.22
C PRO A 169 -2.83 6.08 25.16
N PRO A 170 -1.59 6.35 24.69
CA PRO A 170 -0.96 5.51 23.68
C PRO A 170 -0.88 4.07 24.17
N GLN A 171 -1.35 3.15 23.34
CA GLN A 171 -1.26 1.72 23.58
C GLN A 171 -0.42 1.09 22.47
N TYR A 172 0.76 0.62 22.84
CA TYR A 172 1.65 -0.07 21.92
C TYR A 172 1.36 -1.56 21.98
N SER A 173 1.01 -2.14 20.84
CA SER A 173 0.65 -3.55 20.71
C SER A 173 1.74 -4.41 20.09
N ASN A 174 2.90 -3.80 19.81
CA ASN A 174 4.09 -4.50 19.33
C ASN A 174 5.36 -3.70 19.68
N ASP A 175 6.46 -4.41 19.81
CA ASP A 175 7.77 -3.84 20.09
C ASP A 175 8.30 -2.97 18.94
N GLY A 176 7.99 -3.30 17.69
CA GLY A 176 8.42 -2.51 16.52
C GLY A 176 7.96 -1.06 16.61
N THR A 177 6.69 -0.79 16.94
CA THR A 177 6.16 0.57 17.06
C THR A 177 6.76 1.31 18.26
N SER A 178 6.94 0.64 19.39
CA SER A 178 7.52 1.24 20.58
C SER A 178 9.01 1.52 20.39
N LEU A 179 9.77 0.61 19.78
CA LEU A 179 11.18 0.82 19.42
C LEU A 179 11.35 1.94 18.39
N ASP A 180 10.50 2.02 17.36
CA ASP A 180 10.53 3.11 16.39
C ASP A 180 10.19 4.47 17.04
N THR A 181 9.23 4.50 17.99
CA THR A 181 8.89 5.73 18.73
C THR A 181 10.04 6.16 19.63
N ASN A 182 10.64 5.23 20.38
CA ASN A 182 11.82 5.49 21.21
C ASN A 182 13.01 5.95 20.33
N ALA A 183 13.20 5.35 19.15
CA ALA A 183 14.21 5.78 18.18
C ALA A 183 14.01 7.22 17.73
N ALA A 184 12.75 7.64 17.50
CA ALA A 184 12.45 9.03 17.17
C ALA A 184 12.72 9.97 18.32
N ILE A 185 12.46 9.57 19.58
CA ILE A 185 12.79 10.35 20.80
C ILE A 185 14.30 10.51 20.91
N LEU A 186 15.05 9.41 20.86
CA LEU A 186 16.51 9.43 20.92
C LEU A 186 17.11 10.35 19.86
N LEU A 187 16.57 10.31 18.63
CA LEU A 187 17.04 11.20 17.56
C LEU A 187 16.77 12.67 17.85
N VAL A 188 15.61 13.03 18.41
CA VAL A 188 15.27 14.40 18.81
C VAL A 188 16.19 14.89 19.94
N GLU A 189 16.60 14.01 20.83
CA GLU A 189 17.54 14.26 21.92
C GLU A 189 19.01 14.29 21.47
N GLY A 190 19.29 13.98 20.20
CA GLY A 190 20.64 14.00 19.63
C GLY A 190 21.42 12.69 19.82
N HIS A 191 20.75 11.62 20.22
CA HIS A 191 21.29 10.28 20.36
C HIS A 191 21.15 9.45 19.08
N ASN A 192 22.07 8.49 18.87
CA ASN A 192 21.98 7.59 17.72
C ASN A 192 21.00 6.44 18.00
N PRO A 193 19.85 6.35 17.32
CA PRO A 193 18.86 5.31 17.59
C PRO A 193 19.37 3.88 17.45
N TYR A 194 20.34 3.64 16.55
CA TYR A 194 20.87 2.29 16.32
C TYR A 194 21.86 1.82 17.38
N THR A 195 22.46 2.75 18.16
CA THR A 195 23.37 2.42 19.25
C THR A 195 22.69 2.46 20.62
N ASP A 196 21.78 3.42 20.80
CA ASP A 196 21.29 3.81 22.14
C ASP A 196 19.89 3.26 22.44
N SER A 197 19.22 2.65 21.44
CA SER A 197 17.94 1.96 21.64
C SER A 197 18.10 0.78 22.60
N ASN A 198 17.17 0.69 23.56
CA ASN A 198 17.16 -0.37 24.56
C ASN A 198 15.73 -0.70 24.96
N ILE A 199 15.36 -1.98 24.88
CA ILE A 199 14.03 -2.46 25.26
C ILE A 199 13.66 -2.15 26.71
N ILE A 200 14.64 -2.09 27.63
CA ILE A 200 14.40 -1.73 29.03
C ILE A 200 13.85 -0.32 29.15
N ASN A 201 14.42 0.64 28.42
CA ASN A 201 13.94 2.01 28.40
C ASN A 201 12.55 2.07 27.78
N VAL A 202 12.33 1.35 26.67
CA VAL A 202 11.02 1.26 26.02
C VAL A 202 9.93 0.74 26.97
N VAL A 203 10.21 -0.34 27.73
CA VAL A 203 9.23 -0.92 28.68
C VAL A 203 8.98 -0.01 29.89
N ARG A 204 9.96 0.80 30.29
CA ARG A 204 9.78 1.79 31.38
C ARG A 204 9.01 3.02 30.93
N GLU A 205 9.20 3.44 29.69
CA GLU A 205 8.62 4.66 29.13
C GLU A 205 7.22 4.45 28.56
N PHE A 206 7.01 3.30 27.93
CA PHE A 206 5.77 2.99 27.24
C PHE A 206 5.02 1.83 27.90
N PRO A 207 3.67 1.82 27.90
CA PRO A 207 2.86 0.72 28.41
C PRO A 207 2.87 -0.48 27.45
N VAL A 208 4.04 -1.13 27.30
CA VAL A 208 4.23 -2.33 26.47
C VAL A 208 4.05 -3.58 27.32
N GLU A 209 3.16 -4.46 26.91
CA GLU A 209 3.00 -5.77 27.55
C GLU A 209 4.20 -6.67 27.22
N ALA A 210 4.71 -7.39 28.22
CA ALA A 210 5.90 -8.24 28.09
C ALA A 210 5.85 -9.19 26.87
N TYR A 211 4.69 -9.80 26.61
CA TYR A 211 4.52 -10.76 25.50
C TYR A 211 4.48 -10.12 24.11
N TRP A 212 4.54 -8.79 23.99
CA TRP A 212 4.67 -8.08 22.71
C TRP A 212 6.11 -7.81 22.33
N THR A 213 7.07 -8.05 23.25
CA THR A 213 8.49 -7.96 22.93
C THR A 213 8.94 -9.18 22.10
N THR A 214 9.96 -9.00 21.28
CA THR A 214 10.52 -10.09 20.47
C THR A 214 11.58 -10.85 21.27
N PRO A 215 11.35 -12.13 21.62
CA PRO A 215 12.34 -12.92 22.36
C PRO A 215 13.44 -13.43 21.42
N LEU A 216 14.65 -13.53 21.96
CA LEU A 216 15.82 -14.10 21.30
C LEU A 216 16.20 -15.43 21.98
N ARG A 217 16.72 -16.36 21.20
CA ARG A 217 17.20 -17.68 21.68
C ARG A 217 18.59 -17.56 22.30
N VAL A 218 18.72 -16.71 23.32
CA VAL A 218 19.95 -16.48 24.11
C VAL A 218 19.61 -16.52 25.60
N GLY A 219 20.61 -16.53 26.47
CA GLY A 219 20.41 -16.51 27.91
C GLY A 219 19.47 -17.60 28.41
N GLN A 220 18.42 -17.23 29.11
CA GLN A 220 17.41 -18.15 29.64
C GLN A 220 16.59 -18.89 28.57
N PHE A 221 16.59 -18.38 27.33
CA PHE A 221 15.89 -18.99 26.18
C PHE A 221 16.82 -19.73 25.21
N ALA A 222 18.13 -19.83 25.48
CA ALA A 222 19.13 -20.31 24.52
C ALA A 222 18.85 -21.68 23.89
N ASN A 223 18.33 -22.63 24.67
CA ASN A 223 18.13 -24.02 24.27
C ASN A 223 16.68 -24.37 23.93
N ARG A 224 15.81 -23.37 23.81
CA ARG A 224 14.38 -23.58 23.52
C ARG A 224 14.10 -23.43 22.02
N LEU A 225 13.28 -24.32 21.46
CA LEU A 225 12.68 -24.15 20.13
C LEU A 225 11.22 -23.66 20.25
N GLU A 226 10.55 -24.02 21.34
CA GLU A 226 9.21 -23.54 21.62
C GLU A 226 9.22 -22.06 21.99
N TYR A 227 8.24 -21.35 21.45
CA TYR A 227 8.07 -19.93 21.76
C TYR A 227 7.72 -19.75 23.23
N PRO A 228 8.36 -18.81 23.96
CA PRO A 228 8.13 -18.64 25.39
C PRO A 228 6.67 -18.33 25.72
N SER A 229 6.19 -18.86 26.84
CA SER A 229 4.83 -18.55 27.33
C SER A 229 4.75 -17.12 27.88
N ALA A 230 3.55 -16.56 28.03
CA ALA A 230 3.36 -15.24 28.63
C ALA A 230 3.90 -15.14 30.07
N SER A 231 3.92 -16.24 30.84
CA SER A 231 4.54 -16.31 32.17
C SER A 231 6.05 -16.25 32.08
N ASP A 232 6.66 -16.97 31.12
CA ASP A 232 8.13 -16.92 30.92
C ASP A 232 8.56 -15.50 30.55
N PHE A 233 7.86 -14.84 29.62
CA PHE A 233 8.14 -13.44 29.27
C PHE A 233 8.16 -12.52 30.49
N ARG A 234 7.11 -12.59 31.33
CA ARG A 234 7.01 -11.72 32.51
C ARG A 234 8.11 -11.98 33.51
N SER A 235 8.45 -13.25 33.75
CA SER A 235 9.49 -13.62 34.74
C SER A 235 10.90 -13.19 34.29
N VAL A 236 11.23 -13.45 33.01
CA VAL A 236 12.54 -13.09 32.46
C VAL A 236 12.67 -11.58 32.35
N LEU A 237 11.68 -10.87 31.76
CA LEU A 237 11.73 -9.42 31.67
C LEU A 237 11.78 -8.73 33.03
N ALA A 238 11.07 -9.25 34.04
CA ALA A 238 11.15 -8.71 35.42
C ALA A 238 12.54 -8.89 36.03
N THR A 239 13.24 -9.96 35.69
CA THR A 239 14.64 -10.21 36.13
C THR A 239 15.59 -9.26 35.43
N ASP A 240 15.43 -9.11 34.12
CA ASP A 240 16.25 -8.25 33.26
C ASP A 240 16.10 -6.76 33.61
N LEU A 241 14.87 -6.31 33.91
CA LEU A 241 14.62 -4.96 34.41
C LEU A 241 15.37 -4.65 35.71
N LYS A 242 15.53 -5.64 36.63
CA LYS A 242 16.31 -5.50 37.85
C LYS A 242 17.81 -5.51 37.56
N ALA A 243 18.24 -6.34 36.61
CA ALA A 243 19.63 -6.45 36.19
C ALA A 243 20.11 -5.24 35.35
N GLY A 244 19.19 -4.48 34.76
CA GLY A 244 19.51 -3.38 33.86
C GLY A 244 19.99 -3.81 32.46
N SER A 245 19.80 -5.09 32.09
CA SER A 245 20.18 -5.65 30.80
C SER A 245 19.20 -6.74 30.42
N ALA A 246 18.74 -6.73 29.18
CA ALA A 246 17.74 -7.66 28.64
C ALA A 246 18.24 -8.36 27.35
N PRO A 247 19.27 -9.22 27.46
CA PRO A 247 19.85 -9.88 26.30
C PRO A 247 18.87 -10.85 25.61
N GLU A 248 17.86 -11.34 26.32
CA GLU A 248 16.84 -12.26 25.84
C GLU A 248 15.76 -11.60 24.97
N PHE A 249 15.83 -10.26 24.79
CA PHE A 249 14.85 -9.51 24.01
C PHE A 249 15.51 -8.62 22.98
N GLU A 250 14.89 -8.51 21.79
CA GLU A 250 15.33 -7.58 20.77
C GLU A 250 15.27 -6.14 21.30
N SER A 251 16.43 -5.51 21.38
CA SER A 251 16.59 -4.15 21.92
C SER A 251 16.93 -3.12 20.84
N ARG A 252 17.33 -3.58 19.66
CA ARG A 252 17.77 -2.70 18.59
C ARG A 252 16.61 -2.24 17.72
N VAL A 253 16.78 -1.05 17.15
CA VAL A 253 15.93 -0.62 16.03
C VAL A 253 16.23 -1.55 14.86
N SER A 254 15.28 -2.41 14.51
CA SER A 254 15.45 -3.47 13.53
C SER A 254 14.89 -3.10 12.14
N TYR A 255 14.61 -1.82 11.87
CA TYR A 255 14.11 -1.32 10.60
C TYR A 255 15.04 -0.27 9.99
N PRO A 256 14.99 -0.05 8.65
CA PRO A 256 15.65 1.08 8.01
C PRO A 256 15.09 2.43 8.51
N ALA A 257 15.89 3.48 8.41
CA ALA A 257 15.67 4.75 9.12
C ALA A 257 14.32 5.45 8.86
N LEU A 258 13.69 5.25 7.71
CA LEU A 258 12.40 5.89 7.41
C LEU A 258 11.29 5.42 8.35
N SER A 259 11.40 4.25 8.99
CA SER A 259 10.42 3.76 9.96
C SER A 259 10.20 4.76 11.09
N PHE A 260 11.27 5.22 11.72
CA PHE A 260 11.21 6.17 12.83
C PHE A 260 11.34 7.64 12.39
N LEU A 261 12.00 7.96 11.26
CA LEU A 261 12.09 9.33 10.75
C LEU A 261 10.70 9.94 10.48
N THR A 262 9.73 9.12 10.08
CA THR A 262 8.34 9.57 9.89
C THR A 262 7.64 9.94 11.19
N LEU A 263 8.14 9.46 12.32
CA LEU A 263 7.59 9.71 13.66
C LEU A 263 8.23 10.94 14.33
N VAL A 264 9.42 11.36 13.88
CA VAL A 264 10.15 12.52 14.43
C VAL A 264 9.30 13.79 14.49
N PRO A 265 8.51 14.19 13.47
CA PRO A 265 7.67 15.37 13.57
C PRO A 265 6.62 15.29 14.69
N PHE A 266 6.10 14.10 14.98
CA PHE A 266 5.14 13.90 16.06
C PHE A 266 5.81 14.04 17.43
N VAL A 267 6.96 13.38 17.63
CA VAL A 267 7.75 13.48 18.85
C VAL A 267 8.21 14.93 19.10
N TRP A 268 8.65 15.64 18.07
CA TRP A 268 9.06 17.04 18.17
C TRP A 268 7.92 17.96 18.61
N LEU A 269 6.67 17.60 18.27
CA LEU A 269 5.46 18.28 18.74
C LEU A 269 4.96 17.76 20.10
N ASN A 270 5.72 16.91 20.79
CA ASN A 270 5.33 16.20 22.02
C ASN A 270 4.09 15.30 21.86
N ILE A 271 3.87 14.79 20.65
CA ILE A 271 2.81 13.83 20.35
C ILE A 271 3.42 12.42 20.35
N TYR A 272 3.38 11.75 21.51
CA TYR A 272 3.93 10.40 21.65
C TYR A 272 2.95 9.30 21.20
N ASN A 273 1.67 9.61 21.00
CA ASN A 273 0.72 8.69 20.42
C ASN A 273 0.82 8.70 18.90
N VAL A 274 1.68 7.84 18.35
CA VAL A 274 1.94 7.72 16.90
C VAL A 274 0.87 6.91 16.14
N LEU A 275 -0.15 6.37 16.80
CA LEU A 275 -1.22 5.61 16.15
C LEU A 275 -1.96 6.44 15.10
N ALA A 276 -2.10 7.75 15.35
CA ALA A 276 -2.70 8.69 14.40
C ALA A 276 -1.96 8.72 13.04
N PHE A 277 -0.63 8.52 13.03
CA PHE A 277 0.15 8.43 11.79
C PHE A 277 -0.27 7.22 10.94
N TYR A 278 -0.39 6.04 11.53
CA TYR A 278 -0.78 4.82 10.81
C TYR A 278 -2.23 4.88 10.32
N LEU A 279 -3.12 5.49 11.12
CA LEU A 279 -4.49 5.78 10.70
C LEU A 279 -4.51 6.73 9.49
N LEU A 280 -3.71 7.79 9.51
CA LEU A 280 -3.54 8.72 8.38
C LEU A 280 -3.02 7.99 7.14
N CYS A 281 -2.03 7.13 7.26
CA CYS A 281 -1.51 6.31 6.15
C CYS A 281 -2.61 5.46 5.51
N TYR A 282 -3.48 4.87 6.33
CA TYR A 282 -4.61 4.09 5.85
C TYR A 282 -5.65 4.94 5.11
N ILE A 283 -6.02 6.09 5.68
CA ILE A 283 -6.94 7.04 5.04
C ILE A 283 -6.36 7.52 3.70
N VAL A 284 -5.06 7.84 3.66
CA VAL A 284 -4.36 8.25 2.42
C VAL A 284 -4.37 7.14 1.39
N LEU A 285 -4.15 5.87 1.79
CA LEU A 285 -4.24 4.72 0.88
C LEU A 285 -5.65 4.61 0.25
N VAL A 286 -6.70 4.73 1.06
CA VAL A 286 -8.09 4.70 0.59
C VAL A 286 -8.40 5.89 -0.33
N ALA A 287 -7.94 7.10 0.03
CA ALA A 287 -8.12 8.31 -0.76
C ALA A 287 -7.40 8.24 -2.13
N ILE A 288 -6.18 7.69 -2.15
CA ILE A 288 -5.43 7.44 -3.39
C ILE A 288 -6.19 6.42 -4.24
N ALA A 289 -6.62 5.30 -3.65
CA ALA A 289 -7.42 4.30 -4.35
C ALA A 289 -8.68 4.91 -4.95
N TRP A 290 -9.41 5.71 -4.17
CA TRP A 290 -10.60 6.44 -4.63
C TRP A 290 -10.34 7.34 -5.82
N LYS A 291 -9.18 8.01 -5.86
CA LYS A 291 -8.77 8.91 -6.95
C LYS A 291 -8.39 8.17 -8.23
N PHE A 292 -7.72 7.03 -8.11
CA PHE A 292 -7.20 6.27 -9.25
C PHE A 292 -8.22 5.32 -9.87
N VAL A 293 -9.32 5.04 -9.17
CA VAL A 293 -10.37 4.11 -9.59
C VAL A 293 -11.57 4.89 -10.13
N ARG A 294 -12.28 4.32 -11.13
CA ARG A 294 -13.50 4.90 -11.70
C ARG A 294 -14.60 5.09 -10.66
N THR A 295 -15.48 6.05 -10.92
CA THR A 295 -16.58 6.42 -10.00
C THR A 295 -17.46 5.22 -9.66
N GLU A 296 -17.71 4.32 -10.62
CA GLU A 296 -18.54 3.13 -10.47
C GLU A 296 -17.95 2.11 -9.47
N LEU A 297 -16.62 2.06 -9.33
CA LEU A 297 -15.91 1.13 -8.45
C LEU A 297 -15.60 1.72 -7.06
N ARG A 298 -15.81 3.00 -6.84
CA ARG A 298 -15.53 3.66 -5.56
C ARG A 298 -16.26 3.04 -4.37
N PRO A 299 -17.53 2.64 -4.45
CA PRO A 299 -18.20 1.95 -3.34
C PRO A 299 -17.48 0.64 -2.95
N TRP A 300 -16.89 -0.07 -3.92
CA TRP A 300 -16.13 -1.28 -3.66
C TRP A 300 -14.80 -1.01 -2.98
N ILE A 301 -14.15 0.12 -3.28
CA ILE A 301 -12.96 0.56 -2.55
C ILE A 301 -13.28 0.74 -1.06
N LEU A 302 -14.39 1.42 -0.73
CA LEU A 302 -14.81 1.60 0.66
C LEU A 302 -15.21 0.26 1.31
N LEU A 303 -15.97 -0.56 0.60
CA LEU A 303 -16.40 -1.85 1.12
C LEU A 303 -15.20 -2.74 1.46
N PHE A 304 -14.26 -2.91 0.52
CA PHE A 304 -13.10 -3.78 0.73
C PHE A 304 -12.06 -3.19 1.68
N SER A 305 -11.92 -1.87 1.75
CA SER A 305 -11.07 -1.27 2.77
C SER A 305 -11.59 -1.61 4.18
N LEU A 306 -12.87 -1.47 4.43
CA LEU A 306 -13.48 -1.80 5.71
C LEU A 306 -13.58 -3.31 5.96
N ALA A 307 -13.83 -4.12 4.92
CA ALA A 307 -13.83 -5.58 5.02
C ALA A 307 -12.45 -6.18 5.30
N ASN A 308 -11.36 -5.44 5.06
CA ASN A 308 -10.00 -5.87 5.39
C ASN A 308 -9.73 -5.69 6.90
N VAL A 309 -10.41 -6.48 7.71
CA VAL A 309 -10.34 -6.47 9.17
C VAL A 309 -8.91 -6.55 9.66
N SER A 310 -8.09 -7.43 9.09
CA SER A 310 -6.69 -7.61 9.49
C SER A 310 -5.85 -6.36 9.28
N MET A 311 -6.06 -5.64 8.16
CA MET A 311 -5.35 -4.38 7.91
C MET A 311 -5.84 -3.27 8.85
N VAL A 312 -7.14 -3.22 9.15
CA VAL A 312 -7.69 -2.26 10.12
C VAL A 312 -7.16 -2.55 11.54
N ILE A 313 -6.99 -3.82 11.90
CA ILE A 313 -6.33 -4.22 13.15
C ILE A 313 -4.87 -3.76 13.16
N SER A 314 -4.14 -3.93 12.07
CA SER A 314 -2.76 -3.44 11.94
C SER A 314 -2.67 -1.92 12.13
N VAL A 315 -3.65 -1.15 11.61
CA VAL A 315 -3.76 0.30 11.88
C VAL A 315 -3.97 0.58 13.37
N ALA A 316 -4.92 -0.12 13.99
CA ALA A 316 -5.24 0.04 15.41
C ALA A 316 -4.08 -0.34 16.35
N SER A 317 -3.18 -1.20 15.86
CA SER A 317 -2.00 -1.66 16.59
C SER A 317 -0.74 -0.84 16.31
N GLY A 318 -0.81 0.15 15.41
CA GLY A 318 0.33 0.96 14.99
C GLY A 318 1.37 0.19 14.17
N ASN A 319 0.95 -0.76 13.34
CA ASN A 319 1.89 -1.57 12.58
C ASN A 319 2.44 -0.82 11.35
N LEU A 320 3.76 -0.77 11.23
CA LEU A 320 4.51 -0.14 10.13
C LEU A 320 4.13 -0.70 8.74
N ASP A 321 3.58 -1.92 8.66
CA ASP A 321 3.18 -2.54 7.40
C ASP A 321 2.19 -1.70 6.58
N VAL A 322 1.32 -0.94 7.26
CA VAL A 322 0.35 -0.05 6.60
C VAL A 322 1.04 1.08 5.85
N PHE A 323 2.05 1.70 6.44
CA PHE A 323 2.86 2.74 5.79
C PHE A 323 3.68 2.17 4.63
N ASN A 324 4.32 1.03 4.85
CA ASN A 324 5.14 0.36 3.86
C ASN A 324 4.32 -0.02 2.62
N ILE A 325 3.16 -0.66 2.79
CA ILE A 325 2.30 -1.07 1.68
C ILE A 325 1.69 0.12 0.94
N LEU A 326 1.40 1.24 1.62
CA LEU A 326 0.98 2.48 0.98
C LEU A 326 2.02 2.92 -0.05
N LEU A 327 3.31 2.95 0.33
CA LEU A 327 4.40 3.36 -0.56
C LEU A 327 4.55 2.40 -1.75
N ILE A 328 4.44 1.09 -1.52
CA ILE A 328 4.49 0.07 -2.58
C ILE A 328 3.32 0.25 -3.55
N VAL A 329 2.09 0.41 -3.05
CA VAL A 329 0.90 0.62 -3.91
C VAL A 329 1.06 1.88 -4.76
N VAL A 330 1.55 2.98 -4.18
CA VAL A 330 1.81 4.22 -4.93
C VAL A 330 2.88 4.01 -5.99
N ALA A 331 3.96 3.26 -5.70
CA ALA A 331 4.99 2.94 -6.68
C ALA A 331 4.39 2.19 -7.89
N TRP A 332 3.51 1.21 -7.69
CA TRP A 332 2.82 0.47 -8.76
C TRP A 332 1.78 1.30 -9.51
N LEU A 333 0.99 2.12 -8.82
CA LEU A 333 0.03 3.03 -9.45
C LEU A 333 0.70 4.06 -10.34
N LEU A 334 1.89 4.52 -9.94
CA LEU A 334 2.68 5.50 -10.69
C LEU A 334 3.70 4.89 -11.66
N ARG A 335 3.62 3.58 -11.96
CA ARG A 335 4.59 2.89 -12.82
C ARG A 335 4.79 3.53 -14.20
N GLU A 336 3.80 4.25 -14.71
CA GLU A 336 3.90 5.00 -15.96
C GLU A 336 4.70 6.32 -15.79
N ARG A 337 4.89 6.79 -14.55
CA ARG A 337 5.66 7.98 -14.17
C ARG A 337 6.98 7.58 -13.55
N GLY A 338 7.94 7.15 -14.38
CA GLY A 338 9.17 6.48 -13.99
C GLY A 338 9.89 7.04 -12.75
N TRP A 339 10.09 8.36 -12.69
CA TRP A 339 10.72 9.03 -11.54
C TRP A 339 9.92 8.85 -10.23
N TRP A 340 8.62 9.16 -10.26
CA TRP A 340 7.77 9.06 -9.07
C TRP A 340 7.62 7.62 -8.58
N SER A 341 7.48 6.67 -9.52
CA SER A 341 7.42 5.26 -9.18
C SER A 341 8.68 4.78 -8.46
N ALA A 342 9.86 5.18 -8.98
CA ALA A 342 11.14 4.83 -8.39
C ALA A 342 11.36 5.50 -7.02
N LEU A 343 10.95 6.77 -6.87
CA LEU A 343 11.00 7.49 -5.59
C LEU A 343 10.21 6.75 -4.51
N PHE A 344 8.94 6.40 -4.78
CA PHE A 344 8.11 5.70 -3.80
C PHE A 344 8.61 4.29 -3.50
N LEU A 345 9.19 3.60 -4.47
CA LEU A 345 9.87 2.33 -4.21
C LEU A 345 11.07 2.53 -3.27
N GLY A 346 11.92 3.54 -3.51
CA GLY A 346 13.05 3.85 -2.64
C GLY A 346 12.65 4.20 -1.21
N LEU A 347 11.58 4.97 -1.04
CA LEU A 347 11.01 5.24 0.29
C LEU A 347 10.48 3.97 0.95
N ALA A 348 9.83 3.06 0.19
CA ALA A 348 9.40 1.78 0.73
C ALA A 348 10.58 0.94 1.22
N LEU A 349 11.68 0.87 0.44
CA LEU A 349 12.90 0.16 0.81
C LEU A 349 13.56 0.71 2.07
N SER A 350 13.38 2.01 2.32
CA SER A 350 13.91 2.71 3.52
C SER A 350 13.03 2.56 4.75
N SER A 351 11.82 2.00 4.61
CA SER A 351 10.86 1.91 5.72
C SER A 351 10.85 0.53 6.36
N LYS A 352 10.87 -0.55 5.56
CA LYS A 352 10.81 -1.93 6.09
C LYS A 352 11.40 -2.93 5.10
N GLN A 353 12.10 -3.96 5.61
CA GLN A 353 12.77 -4.98 4.79
C GLN A 353 11.82 -5.80 3.92
N ILE A 354 10.56 -5.96 4.30
CA ILE A 354 9.56 -6.68 3.47
C ILE A 354 9.43 -6.07 2.07
N SER A 355 9.73 -4.77 1.90
CA SER A 355 9.77 -4.11 0.60
C SER A 355 10.83 -4.68 -0.32
N TRP A 356 11.90 -5.26 0.21
CA TRP A 356 12.99 -5.80 -0.58
C TRP A 356 12.52 -6.99 -1.43
N PHE A 357 11.52 -7.73 -0.97
CA PHE A 357 10.89 -8.81 -1.73
C PHE A 357 10.16 -8.31 -2.98
N PHE A 358 9.73 -7.04 -3.01
CA PHE A 358 9.07 -6.45 -4.18
C PHE A 358 10.04 -5.96 -5.26
N VAL A 359 11.33 -5.76 -4.92
CA VAL A 359 12.35 -5.24 -5.85
C VAL A 359 12.48 -6.08 -7.13
N PRO A 360 12.68 -7.42 -7.07
CA PRO A 360 12.83 -8.22 -8.27
C PRO A 360 11.57 -8.21 -9.13
N PHE A 361 10.38 -8.14 -8.53
CA PHE A 361 9.11 -8.03 -9.27
C PHE A 361 9.01 -6.68 -9.98
N TYR A 362 9.38 -5.59 -9.30
CA TYR A 362 9.43 -4.27 -9.92
C TYR A 362 10.42 -4.23 -11.09
N ALA A 363 11.61 -4.78 -10.89
CA ALA A 363 12.63 -4.88 -11.92
C ALA A 363 12.13 -5.63 -13.18
N ILE A 364 11.52 -6.81 -12.98
CA ILE A 364 10.93 -7.62 -14.05
C ILE A 364 9.80 -6.86 -14.75
N MET A 365 8.90 -6.23 -14.00
CA MET A 365 7.79 -5.47 -14.55
C MET A 365 8.27 -4.35 -15.46
N ILE A 366 9.24 -3.54 -15.00
CA ILE A 366 9.74 -2.42 -15.79
C ILE A 366 10.56 -2.92 -16.98
N TRP A 367 11.37 -3.96 -16.81
CA TRP A 367 12.12 -4.56 -17.90
C TRP A 367 11.20 -5.05 -19.02
N ARG A 368 10.14 -5.78 -18.68
CA ARG A 368 9.18 -6.33 -19.66
C ARG A 368 8.27 -5.27 -20.28
N GLN A 369 7.90 -4.22 -19.55
CA GLN A 369 7.02 -3.15 -20.07
C GLN A 369 7.76 -2.08 -20.88
N TYR A 370 9.05 -1.89 -20.63
CA TYR A 370 9.85 -0.87 -21.29
C TYR A 370 11.14 -1.49 -21.87
N ASN A 371 12.22 -1.55 -21.08
CA ASN A 371 13.50 -2.17 -21.43
C ASN A 371 14.38 -2.31 -20.17
N ILE A 372 15.51 -3.02 -20.30
CA ILE A 372 16.44 -3.26 -19.20
C ILE A 372 17.08 -1.96 -18.68
N MET A 373 17.40 -1.01 -19.58
CA MET A 373 18.04 0.26 -19.19
C MET A 373 17.10 1.10 -18.32
N GLU A 374 15.81 1.15 -18.64
CA GLU A 374 14.81 1.83 -17.83
C GLU A 374 14.63 1.15 -16.47
N SER A 375 14.69 -0.18 -16.41
CA SER A 375 14.68 -0.93 -15.15
C SER A 375 15.88 -0.56 -14.28
N VAL A 376 17.08 -0.60 -14.83
CA VAL A 376 18.31 -0.19 -14.12
C VAL A 376 18.22 1.25 -13.66
N ARG A 377 17.81 2.18 -14.53
CA ARG A 377 17.66 3.59 -14.18
C ARG A 377 16.73 3.79 -12.98
N ARG A 378 15.55 3.15 -12.97
CA ARG A 378 14.59 3.29 -11.87
C ARG A 378 15.06 2.63 -10.59
N LEU A 379 15.71 1.47 -10.68
CA LEU A 379 16.30 0.82 -9.52
C LEU A 379 17.45 1.65 -8.93
N SER A 380 18.26 2.29 -9.76
CA SER A 380 19.31 3.22 -9.29
C SER A 380 18.71 4.41 -8.55
N ILE A 381 17.62 5.01 -9.07
CA ILE A 381 16.91 6.08 -8.37
C ILE A 381 16.37 5.58 -7.01
N ALA A 382 15.73 4.41 -7.00
CA ALA A 382 15.21 3.84 -5.76
C ALA A 382 16.32 3.55 -4.75
N ALA A 383 17.45 3.01 -5.20
CA ALA A 383 18.62 2.75 -4.37
C ALA A 383 19.22 4.05 -3.81
N ILE A 384 19.32 5.11 -4.63
CA ILE A 384 19.80 6.43 -4.18
C ILE A 384 18.87 7.01 -3.11
N VAL A 385 17.56 6.94 -3.30
CA VAL A 385 16.59 7.42 -2.30
C VAL A 385 16.72 6.63 -1.00
N ALA A 386 16.84 5.30 -1.08
CA ALA A 386 17.02 4.45 0.08
C ALA A 386 18.35 4.75 0.79
N LEU A 387 19.43 4.93 0.04
CA LEU A 387 20.72 5.28 0.59
C LEU A 387 20.69 6.65 1.27
N LEU A 388 20.18 7.69 0.61
CA LEU A 388 20.12 9.05 1.17
C LEU A 388 19.31 9.12 2.46
N THR A 389 18.23 8.35 2.58
CA THR A 389 17.42 8.27 3.80
C THR A 389 18.19 7.66 4.96
N ASN A 390 19.03 6.65 4.71
CA ASN A 390 19.82 5.96 5.72
C ASN A 390 21.22 6.56 5.93
N LEU A 391 21.69 7.40 5.01
CA LEU A 391 23.06 7.91 4.97
C LEU A 391 23.53 8.59 6.27
N PRO A 392 22.71 9.42 6.96
CA PRO A 392 23.13 10.02 8.23
C PRO A 392 23.54 8.96 9.26
N PHE A 393 22.79 7.87 9.38
CA PHE A 393 23.01 6.81 10.34
C PHE A 393 24.18 5.89 9.92
N ILE A 394 24.33 5.65 8.61
CA ILE A 394 25.48 4.93 8.05
C ILE A 394 26.79 5.66 8.37
N LEU A 395 26.80 6.99 8.21
CA LEU A 395 27.98 7.81 8.50
C LEU A 395 28.22 7.96 10.00
N TRP A 396 27.14 7.94 10.80
CA TRP A 396 27.24 8.06 12.27
C TRP A 396 27.84 6.80 12.88
N ASN A 397 27.29 5.61 12.57
CA ASN A 397 27.86 4.31 12.97
C ASN A 397 27.37 3.20 12.02
N PHE A 398 28.19 2.86 11.02
CA PHE A 398 27.87 1.83 10.04
C PHE A 398 27.59 0.46 10.67
N GLN A 399 28.40 0.05 11.66
CA GLN A 399 28.27 -1.27 12.29
C GLN A 399 26.95 -1.39 13.06
N ALA A 400 26.56 -0.36 13.82
CA ALA A 400 25.30 -0.36 14.54
C ALA A 400 24.11 -0.33 13.58
N TRP A 401 24.17 0.50 12.51
CA TRP A 401 23.14 0.57 11.50
C TRP A 401 22.93 -0.77 10.80
N ILE A 402 23.99 -1.41 10.29
CA ILE A 402 23.87 -2.68 9.57
C ILE A 402 23.42 -3.81 10.52
N ALA A 403 23.91 -3.85 11.75
CA ALA A 403 23.48 -4.82 12.76
C ALA A 403 21.98 -4.67 13.08
N GLY A 404 21.47 -3.45 13.24
CA GLY A 404 20.05 -3.20 13.45
C GLY A 404 19.21 -3.60 12.24
N VAL A 405 19.52 -3.08 11.05
CA VAL A 405 18.75 -3.36 9.84
C VAL A 405 18.75 -4.86 9.47
N MET A 406 19.83 -5.58 9.78
CA MET A 406 19.94 -7.03 9.51
C MET A 406 19.47 -7.90 10.67
N ALA A 407 19.11 -7.33 11.82
CA ALA A 407 18.67 -8.07 13.01
C ALA A 407 17.58 -9.14 12.71
N PRO A 408 16.53 -8.87 11.91
CA PRO A 408 15.52 -9.88 11.61
C PRO A 408 16.06 -11.15 10.91
N MET A 409 17.23 -11.06 10.28
CA MET A 409 17.88 -12.17 9.55
C MET A 409 19.05 -12.76 10.33
N ALA A 410 19.76 -11.91 11.12
CA ALA A 410 21.03 -12.26 11.78
C ALA A 410 20.83 -12.70 13.24
N ASP A 411 19.87 -12.14 13.94
CA ASP A 411 19.64 -12.45 15.34
C ASP A 411 18.94 -13.81 15.53
N PRO A 412 19.25 -14.52 16.62
CA PRO A 412 18.75 -15.87 16.87
C PRO A 412 17.28 -15.84 17.35
N MET A 413 16.39 -15.38 16.49
CA MET A 413 14.97 -15.29 16.77
C MET A 413 14.28 -16.66 16.79
N PHE A 414 13.20 -16.78 17.56
CA PHE A 414 12.40 -17.99 17.60
C PHE A 414 11.70 -18.25 16.25
N PRO A 415 11.57 -19.54 15.87
CA PRO A 415 10.69 -19.92 14.76
C PRO A 415 9.25 -19.56 15.11
N GLN A 416 8.61 -18.78 14.28
CA GLN A 416 7.23 -18.33 14.53
C GLN A 416 6.50 -17.98 13.25
N GLY A 417 5.22 -18.31 13.19
CA GLY A 417 4.36 -17.79 12.14
C GLY A 417 3.28 -18.77 11.69
N VAL A 418 2.57 -18.33 10.65
CA VAL A 418 1.40 -19.02 10.07
C VAL A 418 1.74 -19.84 8.82
N GLY A 419 3.00 -19.83 8.37
CA GLY A 419 3.48 -20.61 7.24
C GLY A 419 3.90 -22.04 7.64
N ILE A 420 4.80 -22.64 6.84
CA ILE A 420 5.28 -24.01 7.09
C ILE A 420 5.91 -24.13 8.48
N VAL A 421 6.60 -23.11 8.96
CA VAL A 421 7.16 -23.09 10.31
C VAL A 421 6.10 -23.28 11.39
N GLY A 422 4.88 -22.77 11.21
CA GLY A 422 3.77 -22.98 12.13
C GLY A 422 3.36 -24.46 12.25
N LEU A 423 3.47 -25.25 11.17
CA LEU A 423 3.23 -26.68 11.24
C LEU A 423 4.32 -27.43 12.00
N SER A 424 5.55 -26.91 12.03
CA SER A 424 6.67 -27.50 12.79
C SER A 424 6.53 -27.30 14.29
N THR A 425 5.64 -26.41 14.75
CA THR A 425 5.25 -26.31 16.17
C THR A 425 4.22 -27.35 16.58
N THR A 426 3.71 -28.12 15.61
CA THR A 426 2.74 -29.21 15.82
C THR A 426 3.41 -30.56 15.61
N PRO A 427 2.80 -31.67 16.07
CA PRO A 427 3.30 -33.01 15.78
C PRO A 427 3.31 -33.41 14.31
N LEU A 428 2.74 -32.59 13.40
CA LEU A 428 2.62 -32.90 11.97
C LEU A 428 3.95 -32.80 11.22
N LEU A 429 4.81 -31.88 11.59
CA LEU A 429 6.11 -31.70 10.95
C LEU A 429 7.21 -31.54 12.03
N PRO A 430 8.38 -32.19 11.85
CA PRO A 430 9.50 -31.95 12.73
C PRO A 430 10.07 -30.53 12.50
N PHE A 431 10.75 -29.99 13.49
CA PHE A 431 11.57 -28.81 13.30
C PHE A 431 12.79 -29.12 12.43
N PHE A 432 12.89 -28.42 11.32
CA PHE A 432 14.08 -28.46 10.48
C PHE A 432 15.08 -27.39 10.92
N PRO A 433 16.36 -27.54 10.58
CA PRO A 433 17.32 -26.44 10.72
C PRO A 433 16.87 -25.19 9.95
N GLN A 434 17.17 -24.00 10.45
CA GLN A 434 16.81 -22.72 9.82
C GLN A 434 17.23 -22.65 8.34
N LEU A 435 18.37 -23.26 7.99
CA LEU A 435 18.85 -23.33 6.61
C LEU A 435 17.81 -23.96 5.65
N VAL A 436 17.04 -24.96 6.09
CA VAL A 436 16.01 -25.61 5.25
C VAL A 436 14.92 -24.62 4.89
N TYR A 437 14.45 -23.83 5.85
CA TYR A 437 13.45 -22.79 5.60
C TYR A 437 13.98 -21.70 4.68
N ASN A 438 15.23 -21.27 4.86
CA ASN A 438 15.88 -20.29 3.98
C ASN A 438 16.00 -20.81 2.53
N VAL A 439 16.33 -22.09 2.35
CA VAL A 439 16.36 -22.73 1.02
C VAL A 439 14.96 -22.81 0.42
N LEU A 440 13.94 -23.21 1.20
CA LEU A 440 12.56 -23.24 0.72
C LEU A 440 12.05 -21.86 0.32
N GLU A 441 12.36 -20.84 1.10
CA GLU A 441 12.05 -19.43 0.80
C GLU A 441 12.70 -18.98 -0.51
N LEU A 442 13.99 -19.29 -0.70
CA LEU A 442 14.72 -18.98 -1.94
C LEU A 442 14.11 -19.71 -3.16
N VAL A 443 13.82 -21.00 -3.03
CA VAL A 443 13.20 -21.80 -4.11
C VAL A 443 11.82 -21.23 -4.43
N ALA A 444 11.00 -20.93 -3.42
CA ALA A 444 9.70 -20.29 -3.61
C ALA A 444 9.84 -18.94 -4.33
N MET A 445 10.82 -18.11 -3.96
CA MET A 445 11.12 -16.84 -4.63
C MET A 445 11.43 -17.06 -6.12
N LEU A 446 12.30 -18.01 -6.46
CA LEU A 446 12.64 -18.30 -7.85
C LEU A 446 11.41 -18.76 -8.65
N VAL A 447 10.59 -19.66 -8.09
CA VAL A 447 9.36 -20.16 -8.73
C VAL A 447 8.38 -19.01 -9.01
N VAL A 448 8.12 -18.14 -8.03
CA VAL A 448 7.17 -17.04 -8.21
C VAL A 448 7.72 -15.95 -9.14
N LEU A 449 9.03 -15.75 -9.22
CA LEU A 449 9.65 -14.84 -10.17
C LEU A 449 9.50 -15.35 -11.60
N ILE A 450 9.72 -16.66 -11.85
CA ILE A 450 9.48 -17.29 -13.15
C ILE A 450 8.00 -17.18 -13.54
N TRP A 451 7.09 -17.40 -12.58
CA TRP A 451 5.67 -17.22 -12.82
C TRP A 451 5.32 -15.78 -13.14
N TYR A 452 5.85 -14.82 -12.37
CA TYR A 452 5.63 -13.40 -12.59
C TYR A 452 6.19 -12.91 -13.93
N TRP A 453 7.34 -13.41 -14.37
CA TRP A 453 7.91 -13.10 -15.67
C TRP A 453 6.92 -13.34 -16.82
N ARG A 454 6.08 -14.37 -16.70
CA ARG A 454 5.04 -14.69 -17.69
C ARG A 454 3.78 -13.84 -17.56
N LEU A 455 3.52 -13.32 -16.35
CA LEU A 455 2.28 -12.60 -16.03
C LEU A 455 2.41 -11.07 -16.05
N CYS A 456 3.60 -10.51 -15.84
CA CYS A 456 3.79 -9.11 -15.47
C CYS A 456 3.30 -8.10 -16.52
N GLU A 457 3.26 -8.46 -17.80
CA GLU A 457 2.72 -7.58 -18.85
C GLU A 457 1.19 -7.44 -18.74
N GLU A 458 0.52 -8.57 -18.53
CA GLU A 458 -0.93 -8.61 -18.41
C GLU A 458 -1.43 -8.36 -16.99
N ARG A 459 -0.62 -8.67 -15.97
CA ARG A 459 -1.00 -8.70 -14.55
C ARG A 459 0.11 -8.16 -13.65
N PRO A 460 0.51 -6.89 -13.81
CA PRO A 460 1.57 -6.31 -12.97
C PRO A 460 1.18 -6.27 -11.48
N GLU A 461 -0.12 -6.27 -11.16
CA GLU A 461 -0.67 -6.34 -9.81
C GLU A 461 -0.39 -7.67 -9.10
N ALA A 462 -0.12 -8.77 -9.83
CA ALA A 462 0.20 -10.07 -9.25
C ALA A 462 1.43 -10.01 -8.32
N ALA A 463 2.33 -9.04 -8.52
CA ALA A 463 3.47 -8.78 -7.63
C ALA A 463 3.04 -8.62 -6.17
N MET A 464 1.87 -8.04 -5.89
CA MET A 464 1.39 -7.83 -4.51
C MET A 464 1.29 -9.13 -3.73
N VAL A 465 0.91 -10.22 -4.39
CA VAL A 465 0.78 -11.53 -3.76
C VAL A 465 2.05 -12.36 -3.94
N LEU A 466 2.61 -12.37 -5.15
CA LEU A 466 3.75 -13.24 -5.47
C LEU A 466 4.99 -12.87 -4.65
N ALA A 467 5.19 -11.58 -4.32
CA ALA A 467 6.32 -11.13 -3.52
C ALA A 467 6.28 -11.63 -2.05
N ILE A 468 5.09 -11.94 -1.52
CA ILE A 468 4.95 -12.41 -0.14
C ILE A 468 4.85 -13.94 -0.01
N ILE A 469 4.59 -14.68 -1.09
CA ILE A 469 4.54 -16.15 -1.07
C ILE A 469 5.82 -16.78 -0.51
N PRO A 470 7.04 -16.31 -0.83
CA PRO A 470 8.26 -16.86 -0.23
C PRO A 470 8.27 -16.81 1.29
N LEU A 471 7.72 -15.74 1.89
CA LEU A 471 7.64 -15.58 3.34
C LEU A 471 6.77 -16.65 4.03
N PHE A 472 5.91 -17.35 3.28
CA PHE A 472 5.14 -18.49 3.80
C PHE A 472 6.04 -19.69 4.14
N PHE A 473 7.21 -19.75 3.53
CA PHE A 473 8.24 -20.78 3.73
C PHE A 473 9.34 -20.34 4.70
N ALA A 474 9.36 -19.06 5.10
CA ALA A 474 10.41 -18.48 5.93
C ALA A 474 10.41 -19.01 7.37
N TRP A 475 11.58 -18.94 8.02
CA TRP A 475 11.76 -19.22 9.45
C TRP A 475 10.86 -18.35 10.36
N ARG A 476 10.56 -17.13 9.91
CA ARG A 476 9.56 -16.25 10.52
C ARG A 476 8.51 -15.87 9.49
N SER A 477 7.35 -16.48 9.60
CA SER A 477 6.23 -16.31 8.68
C SER A 477 5.07 -15.59 9.38
N LEU A 478 5.29 -14.31 9.74
CA LEU A 478 4.30 -13.55 10.51
C LEU A 478 3.04 -13.27 9.67
N SER A 479 1.87 -13.37 10.29
CA SER A 479 0.59 -13.14 9.60
C SER A 479 0.44 -11.74 9.05
N SER A 480 1.07 -10.73 9.67
CA SER A 480 1.05 -9.35 9.21
C SER A 480 1.56 -9.21 7.76
N TYR A 481 2.49 -10.08 7.33
CA TYR A 481 3.00 -10.09 5.96
C TYR A 481 1.93 -10.42 4.92
N PHE A 482 0.94 -11.23 5.26
CA PHE A 482 -0.10 -11.71 4.35
C PHE A 482 -1.37 -10.86 4.41
N ASN A 483 -1.62 -10.20 5.53
CA ASN A 483 -2.88 -9.53 5.80
C ASN A 483 -3.03 -8.18 5.09
N CYS A 484 -1.91 -7.54 4.71
CA CYS A 484 -1.91 -6.20 4.13
C CYS A 484 -1.97 -6.17 2.59
N VAL A 485 -2.14 -7.30 1.89
CA VAL A 485 -1.98 -7.35 0.41
C VAL A 485 -3.27 -7.55 -0.39
N ALA A 486 -4.33 -8.09 0.21
CA ALA A 486 -5.58 -8.38 -0.51
C ALA A 486 -6.28 -7.11 -1.02
N PHE A 487 -6.39 -6.08 -0.18
CA PHE A 487 -6.95 -4.80 -0.57
C PHE A 487 -6.07 -4.03 -1.57
N PRO A 488 -4.74 -3.92 -1.40
CA PRO A 488 -3.81 -3.43 -2.41
C PRO A 488 -3.92 -4.13 -3.76
N LEU A 489 -4.01 -5.45 -3.77
CA LEU A 489 -4.25 -6.21 -5.01
C LEU A 489 -5.52 -5.73 -5.71
N PHE A 490 -6.63 -5.57 -4.97
CA PHE A 490 -7.89 -5.06 -5.52
C PHE A 490 -7.75 -3.64 -6.08
N ILE A 491 -7.07 -2.73 -5.36
CA ILE A 491 -6.82 -1.36 -5.82
C ILE A 491 -6.13 -1.37 -7.18
N LEU A 492 -5.05 -2.13 -7.32
CA LEU A 492 -4.26 -2.17 -8.55
C LEU A 492 -5.03 -2.83 -9.71
N MET A 493 -5.81 -3.88 -9.42
CA MET A 493 -6.69 -4.50 -10.41
C MET A 493 -7.76 -3.53 -10.90
N ALA A 494 -8.43 -2.82 -9.99
CA ALA A 494 -9.49 -1.88 -10.31
C ALA A 494 -8.97 -0.65 -11.07
N ALA A 495 -7.81 -0.13 -10.68
CA ALA A 495 -7.16 0.99 -11.37
C ALA A 495 -6.71 0.63 -12.80
N ARG A 496 -6.35 -0.63 -13.04
CA ARG A 496 -5.90 -1.10 -14.35
C ARG A 496 -7.04 -1.45 -15.29
N THR A 497 -8.05 -2.17 -14.82
CA THR A 497 -9.17 -2.67 -15.64
C THR A 497 -9.89 -1.54 -16.34
N PHE A 498 -9.86 -0.35 -15.75
CA PHE A 498 -10.46 0.85 -16.30
C PHE A 498 -9.48 2.03 -16.21
N PRO A 499 -8.49 2.12 -17.11
CA PRO A 499 -7.59 3.26 -17.13
C PRO A 499 -8.43 4.53 -17.29
N VAL A 500 -8.32 5.44 -16.34
CA VAL A 500 -8.91 6.78 -16.44
C VAL A 500 -8.49 7.35 -17.79
N LYS A 501 -9.42 7.83 -18.60
CA LYS A 501 -9.38 8.26 -20.02
C LYS A 501 -8.14 9.09 -20.51
N ARG A 502 -7.04 9.11 -19.78
CA ARG A 502 -5.80 9.85 -20.17
C ARG A 502 -5.05 9.28 -21.38
N ARG A 503 -5.36 8.04 -21.83
CA ARG A 503 -4.69 7.43 -23.00
C ARG A 503 -5.22 7.91 -24.35
N TYR A 504 -6.47 8.35 -24.44
CA TYR A 504 -7.03 8.78 -25.71
C TYR A 504 -6.31 9.98 -26.33
N THR A 505 -5.86 10.91 -25.51
CA THR A 505 -5.15 12.12 -26.00
C THR A 505 -3.78 11.77 -26.59
N ARG A 506 -3.08 10.76 -26.09
CA ARG A 506 -1.76 10.39 -26.59
C ARG A 506 -1.82 9.56 -27.86
N GLN A 507 -2.77 8.64 -27.98
CA GLN A 507 -2.98 7.88 -29.23
C GLN A 507 -3.47 8.76 -30.38
N ILE A 508 -4.34 9.75 -30.10
CA ILE A 508 -4.76 10.72 -31.11
C ILE A 508 -3.58 11.62 -31.50
N LEU A 509 -2.70 12.01 -30.56
CA LEU A 509 -1.49 12.78 -30.88
C LEU A 509 -0.48 11.94 -31.70
N ASP A 510 -0.24 10.68 -31.32
CA ASP A 510 0.66 9.79 -32.07
C ASP A 510 0.09 9.43 -33.46
N GLN A 511 -1.22 9.25 -33.58
CA GLN A 511 -1.85 9.08 -34.89
C GLN A 511 -1.86 10.37 -35.73
N SER A 512 -2.02 11.52 -35.12
CA SER A 512 -1.92 12.80 -35.85
C SER A 512 -0.50 13.11 -36.33
N THR A 513 0.54 12.73 -35.54
CA THR A 513 1.94 12.86 -35.98
C THR A 513 2.28 11.88 -37.13
N LEU A 514 1.75 10.66 -37.11
CA LEU A 514 1.92 9.69 -38.19
C LEU A 514 1.18 10.13 -39.51
N TRP A 515 0.11 10.90 -39.42
CA TRP A 515 -0.57 11.46 -40.61
C TRP A 515 0.19 12.64 -41.23
N PHE A 516 1.00 13.36 -40.48
CA PHE A 516 1.80 14.50 -40.99
C PHE A 516 3.14 14.10 -41.63
N ASP A 517 3.62 12.88 -41.42
CA ASP A 517 4.91 12.42 -41.93
C ASP A 517 4.83 11.72 -43.32
N HIS A 518 3.63 11.59 -43.88
CA HIS A 518 3.47 11.15 -45.28
C HIS A 518 3.44 12.40 -46.17
N ASN A 519 4.62 12.80 -46.66
CA ASN A 519 4.84 13.75 -47.73
C ASN A 519 3.94 13.46 -48.91
N GLN A 520 2.82 14.19 -49.03
CA GLN A 520 2.18 14.45 -50.30
C GLN A 520 2.47 15.89 -50.73
N PRO A 521 3.18 16.12 -51.80
CA PRO A 521 3.37 17.46 -52.37
C PRO A 521 2.08 17.86 -53.05
N GLY A 522 1.31 18.81 -52.51
CA GLY A 522 0.22 19.43 -53.24
C GLY A 522 -1.01 19.98 -52.51
N MET A 523 -1.04 20.05 -51.19
CA MET A 523 -2.20 20.70 -50.51
C MET A 523 -1.75 21.81 -49.55
N ASN A 524 -1.51 22.96 -50.13
CA ASN A 524 -1.23 24.20 -49.39
C ASN A 524 -2.49 25.01 -49.10
N ASN A 525 -3.59 24.48 -48.60
CA ASN A 525 -4.71 25.32 -48.14
C ASN A 525 -5.78 24.47 -47.41
N VAL A 526 -5.48 24.00 -46.20
CA VAL A 526 -6.54 23.54 -45.29
C VAL A 526 -6.42 24.37 -44.01
N PRO A 527 -7.44 25.13 -43.60
CA PRO A 527 -7.40 25.90 -42.36
C PRO A 527 -7.38 24.93 -41.17
N THR A 528 -6.36 25.10 -40.30
CA THR A 528 -6.24 24.37 -39.02
C THR A 528 -7.46 24.64 -38.14
N PRO A 529 -8.14 23.61 -37.62
CA PRO A 529 -9.29 23.82 -36.74
C PRO A 529 -8.86 24.51 -35.46
N VAL A 530 -9.51 25.62 -35.13
CA VAL A 530 -9.25 26.55 -34.02
C VAL A 530 -9.27 25.84 -32.64
N GLY A 531 -9.93 24.71 -32.52
CA GLY A 531 -10.05 23.95 -31.27
C GLY A 531 -8.74 23.35 -30.71
N VAL A 532 -7.71 23.13 -31.56
CA VAL A 532 -6.44 22.53 -31.13
C VAL A 532 -5.54 23.55 -30.44
N ARG A 533 -5.62 24.85 -30.79
CA ARG A 533 -4.81 25.92 -30.16
C ARG A 533 -5.22 26.22 -28.71
N VAL A 534 -6.49 26.10 -28.37
CA VAL A 534 -6.99 26.39 -27.01
C VAL A 534 -6.56 25.30 -26.02
N ALA A 535 -6.40 24.05 -26.45
CA ALA A 535 -5.96 22.96 -25.59
C ALA A 535 -4.48 23.08 -25.16
N PHE A 536 -3.62 23.62 -26.02
CA PHE A 536 -2.19 23.83 -25.70
C PHE A 536 -1.96 24.97 -24.73
N GLN A 537 -2.73 26.07 -24.84
CA GLN A 537 -2.63 27.20 -23.91
C GLN A 537 -3.09 26.83 -22.49
N GLY A 538 -4.07 25.93 -22.33
CA GLY A 538 -4.52 25.44 -21.03
C GLY A 538 -3.47 24.58 -20.28
N ILE A 539 -2.65 23.83 -21.00
CA ILE A 539 -1.61 22.97 -20.41
C ILE A 539 -0.42 23.83 -19.90
N ASP A 540 -0.03 24.85 -20.65
CA ASP A 540 1.04 25.76 -20.23
C ASP A 540 0.60 26.67 -19.08
N PHE A 541 -0.66 27.06 -19.01
CA PHE A 541 -1.22 27.82 -17.89
C PHE A 541 -1.20 26.98 -16.59
N CYS A 542 -1.61 25.71 -16.62
CA CYS A 542 -1.57 24.84 -15.44
C CYS A 542 -0.14 24.53 -14.98
N ARG A 543 0.82 24.41 -15.90
CA ARG A 543 2.23 24.18 -15.58
C ARG A 543 2.86 25.43 -14.94
N ASN A 544 2.60 26.61 -15.46
CA ASN A 544 3.10 27.87 -14.91
C ASN A 544 2.44 28.22 -13.57
N TRP A 545 1.14 27.93 -13.38
CA TRP A 545 0.45 28.13 -12.11
C TRP A 545 1.03 27.26 -10.98
N ALA A 546 1.34 25.98 -11.26
CA ALA A 546 1.92 25.08 -10.27
C ALA A 546 3.35 25.48 -9.86
N THR A 547 4.18 25.91 -10.81
CA THR A 547 5.55 26.36 -10.52
C THR A 547 5.57 27.68 -9.74
N THR A 548 4.67 28.62 -10.03
CA THR A 548 4.57 29.89 -9.33
C THR A 548 4.08 29.71 -7.88
N LYS A 549 3.11 28.84 -7.64
CA LYS A 549 2.62 28.52 -6.28
C LYS A 549 3.66 27.80 -5.42
N LEU A 550 4.43 26.88 -6.00
CA LEU A 550 5.53 26.20 -5.30
C LEU A 550 6.66 27.18 -4.93
N ALA A 551 6.98 28.12 -5.82
CA ALA A 551 7.99 29.16 -5.54
C ALA A 551 7.55 30.13 -4.42
N LEU A 552 6.26 30.45 -4.34
CA LEU A 552 5.69 31.26 -3.27
C LEU A 552 5.67 30.56 -1.92
N LEU A 553 5.34 29.25 -1.90
CA LEU A 553 5.41 28.43 -0.69
C LEU A 553 6.85 28.27 -0.19
N TRP A 554 7.82 28.11 -1.11
CA TRP A 554 9.24 28.04 -0.76
C TRP A 554 9.78 29.35 -0.18
N ARG A 555 9.35 30.50 -0.69
CA ARG A 555 9.71 31.81 -0.12
C ARG A 555 9.08 32.05 1.25
N GLY A 556 7.82 31.62 1.45
CA GLY A 556 7.16 31.68 2.76
C GLY A 556 7.83 30.79 3.81
N PHE A 557 8.30 29.61 3.42
CA PHE A 557 8.99 28.67 4.31
C PHE A 557 10.36 29.19 4.77
N ASN A 558 11.14 29.82 3.88
CA ASN A 558 12.43 30.40 4.23
C ASN A 558 12.34 31.65 5.13
N SER A 559 11.22 32.36 5.15
CA SER A 559 11.04 33.52 6.03
C SER A 559 10.70 33.18 7.49
N VAL A 560 10.31 31.88 7.74
CA VAL A 560 9.94 31.37 9.08
C VAL A 560 11.13 30.71 9.80
N ILE A 561 12.20 30.33 9.08
CA ILE A 561 13.29 29.51 9.62
C ILE A 561 14.52 30.32 10.06
N ILE A 562 14.59 31.61 9.79
CA ILE A 562 15.72 32.44 10.25
C ILE A 562 15.22 33.45 11.29
N PRO A 563 15.28 33.17 12.60
CA PRO A 563 15.15 34.20 13.60
C PRO A 563 16.43 35.08 13.56
N SER A 564 16.27 36.39 13.35
CA SER A 564 17.36 37.34 13.43
C SER A 564 18.00 37.29 14.82
N THR A 565 19.23 36.81 14.90
CA THR A 565 20.06 36.91 16.12
C THR A 565 20.34 38.38 16.39
N LYS A 566 19.55 39.01 17.26
CA LYS A 566 19.93 40.28 17.92
C LYS A 566 21.09 39.95 18.87
N SER A 567 22.24 40.54 18.58
CA SER A 567 23.43 40.52 19.42
C SER A 567 23.09 41.03 20.84
N ALA A 568 23.39 40.22 21.86
CA ALA A 568 23.31 40.60 23.25
C ALA A 568 24.44 41.61 23.58
N PRO A 569 24.20 42.60 24.45
CA PRO A 569 25.24 43.54 24.89
C PRO A 569 26.24 42.83 25.82
N PRO A 570 27.53 43.29 25.85
CA PRO A 570 28.57 42.67 26.66
C PRO A 570 28.32 42.90 28.17
N PRO A 571 28.75 41.97 29.06
CA PRO A 571 28.58 42.11 30.48
C PRO A 571 29.52 43.20 31.03
N PRO A 572 29.13 43.90 32.13
CA PRO A 572 29.95 44.92 32.76
C PRO A 572 31.18 44.25 33.45
N ARG A 573 32.32 44.91 33.22
CA ARG A 573 33.57 44.60 33.94
C ARG A 573 33.45 45.12 35.38
N GLY A 574 33.60 44.23 36.34
CA GLY A 574 33.85 44.48 37.71
C GLY A 574 34.89 43.51 38.23
#